data_c85bfbe878063442b255c89e7700df8d
#
_entry.id   c85bfbe878063442b255c89e7700df8d
#
_cell.length_a   1.000
_cell.length_b   1.000
_cell.length_c   1.000
_cell.angle_alpha   90.00
_cell.angle_beta   90.00
_cell.angle_gamma   90.00
#
_symmetry.space_group_name_H-M   'P 1'
#
loop_
_entity.id
_entity.type
_entity.pdbx_description
1 polymer ?
#
loop_
_entity_poly.entity_id
_entity_poly.type
_entity_poly.pdbx_seq_one_letter_code
_entity_poly.pdbx_strand_id
1 'polypeptide(L)'
;VVIHLAAQAGVRYSLENPHAYVESNLVGFANVLEACRHAHTPHLVYASTSSAYGANTRMPFSEHHGADHPLQFYAATKRGGEALSHSYAALFSLPTTCLRFFTVYGPWGRPDMAALKFADAIAHGRAIEVYGHGRMSRDFTYVADVVEAVTRLLPLAPTGQPVHAHDTLSPAAPWRVVNSAGGAPVALDLFI
;
A
#
# COMPACT_ATOMS: atom_id res chain seq x y z
N VAL A 1 -1.85 -17.64 -8.59
CA VAL A 1 -1.62 -16.25 -8.16
C VAL A 1 -2.04 -16.12 -6.71
N VAL A 2 -1.28 -15.38 -5.92
CA VAL A 2 -1.61 -15.02 -4.54
C VAL A 2 -1.76 -13.52 -4.44
N ILE A 3 -2.87 -13.05 -3.87
CA ILE A 3 -3.09 -11.63 -3.54
C ILE A 3 -3.06 -11.51 -2.01
N HIS A 4 -2.00 -10.91 -1.48
CA HIS A 4 -1.81 -10.75 -0.05
C HIS A 4 -2.23 -9.35 0.41
N LEU A 5 -3.45 -9.25 0.93
CA LEU A 5 -4.03 -8.01 1.48
C LEU A 5 -4.03 -7.98 3.01
N ALA A 6 -3.76 -9.12 3.65
CA ALA A 6 -3.80 -9.22 5.11
C ALA A 6 -2.65 -8.43 5.75
N ALA A 7 -2.99 -7.60 6.72
CA ALA A 7 -2.03 -6.84 7.51
C ALA A 7 -2.70 -6.24 8.74
N GLN A 8 -1.91 -5.95 9.78
CA GLN A 8 -2.31 -4.96 10.76
C GLN A 8 -2.12 -3.58 10.12
N ALA A 9 -3.23 -2.88 9.89
CA ALA A 9 -3.24 -1.57 9.25
C ALA A 9 -3.57 -0.45 10.25
N GLY A 10 -3.30 0.80 9.86
CA GLY A 10 -3.58 1.98 10.68
C GLY A 10 -2.32 2.57 11.31
N VAL A 11 -2.06 3.85 11.03
CA VAL A 11 -0.87 4.54 11.52
C VAL A 11 -0.92 4.76 13.04
N ARG A 12 -2.09 5.15 13.58
CA ARG A 12 -2.21 5.52 15.00
C ARG A 12 -2.02 4.32 15.92
N TYR A 13 -2.72 3.24 15.67
CA TYR A 13 -2.62 2.04 16.47
C TYR A 13 -1.20 1.45 16.48
N SER A 14 -0.38 1.73 15.45
CA SER A 14 1.02 1.31 15.44
C SER A 14 1.89 1.98 16.50
N LEU A 15 1.44 3.11 17.06
CA LEU A 15 2.11 3.79 18.18
C LEU A 15 1.73 3.17 19.54
N GLU A 16 0.54 2.57 19.62
CA GLU A 16 0.01 1.95 20.83
C GLU A 16 0.46 0.50 20.97
N ASN A 17 0.43 -0.26 19.87
CA ASN A 17 0.79 -1.67 19.85
C ASN A 17 1.69 -2.02 18.65
N PRO A 18 2.96 -1.66 18.65
CA PRO A 18 3.89 -1.95 17.55
C PRO A 18 4.12 -3.44 17.34
N HIS A 19 4.04 -4.27 18.38
CA HIS A 19 4.26 -5.72 18.28
C HIS A 19 3.23 -6.39 17.36
N ALA A 20 1.97 -5.99 17.40
CA ALA A 20 0.95 -6.52 16.49
C ALA A 20 1.30 -6.28 15.00
N TYR A 21 2.02 -5.18 14.70
CA TYR A 21 2.49 -4.89 13.35
C TYR A 21 3.71 -5.73 12.96
N VAL A 22 4.60 -6.01 13.89
CA VAL A 22 5.72 -6.93 13.63
C VAL A 22 5.20 -8.33 13.34
N GLU A 23 4.33 -8.84 14.20
CA GLU A 23 3.76 -10.18 14.07
C GLU A 23 2.98 -10.35 12.77
N SER A 24 2.07 -9.41 12.46
CA SER A 24 1.21 -9.53 11.27
C SER A 24 1.96 -9.18 9.98
N ASN A 25 2.70 -8.06 9.95
CA ASN A 25 3.20 -7.50 8.71
C ASN A 25 4.60 -8.00 8.33
N LEU A 26 5.38 -8.49 9.29
CA LEU A 26 6.71 -9.03 9.03
C LEU A 26 6.72 -10.55 9.20
N VAL A 27 6.42 -11.08 10.38
CA VAL A 27 6.43 -12.53 10.62
C VAL A 27 5.34 -13.21 9.79
N GLY A 28 4.11 -12.71 9.82
CA GLY A 28 3.01 -13.24 9.01
C GLY A 28 3.32 -13.20 7.51
N PHE A 29 3.90 -12.09 7.03
CA PHE A 29 4.26 -11.98 5.61
C PHE A 29 5.43 -12.89 5.23
N ALA A 30 6.42 -13.10 6.09
CA ALA A 30 7.48 -14.08 5.85
C ALA A 30 6.91 -15.49 5.67
N ASN A 31 5.91 -15.88 6.46
CA ASN A 31 5.21 -17.16 6.31
C ASN A 31 4.48 -17.26 4.95
N VAL A 32 3.86 -16.16 4.48
CA VAL A 32 3.23 -16.10 3.15
C VAL A 32 4.27 -16.25 2.04
N LEU A 33 5.43 -15.59 2.17
CA LEU A 33 6.54 -15.71 1.20
C LEU A 33 7.05 -17.15 1.12
N GLU A 34 7.26 -17.81 2.26
CA GLU A 34 7.65 -19.23 2.29
C GLU A 34 6.59 -20.14 1.67
N ALA A 35 5.32 -19.92 1.98
CA ALA A 35 4.23 -20.66 1.35
C ALA A 35 4.20 -20.46 -0.18
N CYS A 36 4.35 -19.22 -0.66
CA CYS A 36 4.42 -18.92 -2.09
C CYS A 36 5.63 -19.58 -2.76
N ARG A 37 6.80 -19.57 -2.11
CA ARG A 37 8.02 -20.21 -2.60
C ARG A 37 7.80 -21.73 -2.77
N HIS A 38 7.31 -22.39 -1.74
CA HIS A 38 7.09 -23.85 -1.77
C HIS A 38 5.96 -24.27 -2.74
N ALA A 39 4.95 -23.41 -2.91
CA ALA A 39 3.87 -23.66 -3.87
C ALA A 39 4.24 -23.26 -5.31
N HIS A 40 5.46 -22.79 -5.58
CA HIS A 40 5.88 -22.26 -6.89
C HIS A 40 4.88 -21.25 -7.45
N THR A 41 4.44 -20.32 -6.60
CA THR A 41 3.43 -19.31 -6.96
C THR A 41 3.89 -18.49 -8.16
N PRO A 42 3.15 -18.47 -9.27
CA PRO A 42 3.58 -17.77 -10.49
C PRO A 42 3.52 -16.25 -10.37
N HIS A 43 2.77 -15.70 -9.43
CA HIS A 43 2.71 -14.26 -9.17
C HIS A 43 2.18 -13.98 -7.77
N LEU A 44 2.94 -13.22 -6.99
CA LEU A 44 2.52 -12.66 -5.71
C LEU A 44 2.19 -11.16 -5.91
N VAL A 45 0.99 -10.75 -5.55
CA VAL A 45 0.58 -9.34 -5.46
C VAL A 45 0.51 -8.95 -3.99
N TYR A 46 1.36 -8.03 -3.57
CA TYR A 46 1.49 -7.60 -2.17
C TYR A 46 0.92 -6.20 -1.95
N ALA A 47 0.00 -6.07 -1.02
CA ALA A 47 -0.53 -4.77 -0.60
C ALA A 47 0.50 -3.99 0.23
N SER A 48 1.13 -2.99 -0.37
CA SER A 48 1.93 -1.98 0.30
C SER A 48 1.09 -0.71 0.57
N THR A 49 1.73 0.43 0.76
CA THR A 49 1.07 1.69 1.14
C THR A 49 1.83 2.91 0.62
N SER A 50 1.13 3.97 0.27
CA SER A 50 1.73 5.28 -0.01
C SER A 50 2.45 5.89 1.20
N SER A 51 2.14 5.45 2.43
CA SER A 51 2.86 5.85 3.64
C SER A 51 4.35 5.45 3.60
N ALA A 52 4.73 4.49 2.75
CA ALA A 52 6.12 4.09 2.54
C ALA A 52 7.00 5.24 2.04
N TYR A 53 6.43 6.21 1.32
CA TYR A 53 7.16 7.41 0.87
C TYR A 53 7.70 8.27 2.02
N GLY A 54 7.07 8.21 3.20
CA GLY A 54 7.56 8.81 4.43
C GLY A 54 7.88 10.30 4.31
N ALA A 55 9.15 10.64 4.51
CA ALA A 55 9.67 12.02 4.47
C ALA A 55 9.91 12.56 3.05
N ASN A 56 9.54 11.85 2.00
CA ASN A 56 9.68 12.35 0.63
C ASN A 56 8.78 13.56 0.40
N THR A 57 9.38 14.65 -0.06
CA THR A 57 8.67 15.93 -0.33
C THR A 57 8.36 16.16 -1.80
N ARG A 58 8.87 15.30 -2.70
CA ARG A 58 8.61 15.41 -4.14
C ARG A 58 7.19 14.96 -4.44
N MET A 59 6.41 15.84 -5.03
CA MET A 59 5.03 15.60 -5.45
C MET A 59 4.87 15.83 -6.96
N PRO A 60 4.03 15.04 -7.64
CA PRO A 60 3.35 13.83 -7.15
C PRO A 60 4.33 12.71 -6.81
N PHE A 61 3.92 11.80 -5.91
CA PHE A 61 4.74 10.63 -5.60
C PHE A 61 4.88 9.73 -6.83
N SER A 62 6.11 9.40 -7.16
CA SER A 62 6.45 8.44 -8.21
C SER A 62 7.11 7.22 -7.59
N GLU A 63 6.87 6.05 -8.17
CA GLU A 63 7.48 4.78 -7.75
C GLU A 63 9.01 4.80 -7.85
N HIS A 64 9.55 5.65 -8.74
CA HIS A 64 11.00 5.86 -8.88
C HIS A 64 11.60 6.72 -7.78
N HIS A 65 10.77 7.36 -6.93
CA HIS A 65 11.28 8.08 -5.78
C HIS A 65 11.66 7.12 -4.65
N GLY A 66 12.75 7.42 -3.97
CA GLY A 66 13.16 6.69 -2.78
C GLY A 66 12.07 6.68 -1.72
N ALA A 67 11.95 5.58 -1.00
CA ALA A 67 11.01 5.36 0.11
C ALA A 67 11.78 4.87 1.35
N ASP A 68 12.89 5.56 1.66
CA ASP A 68 13.90 5.06 2.60
C ASP A 68 13.76 5.66 4.00
N HIS A 69 12.86 6.64 4.18
CA HIS A 69 12.65 7.34 5.42
C HIS A 69 11.18 7.28 5.87
N PRO A 70 10.64 6.10 6.21
CA PRO A 70 9.26 5.98 6.70
C PRO A 70 9.11 6.73 8.02
N LEU A 71 8.04 7.53 8.17
CA LEU A 71 7.80 8.37 9.34
C LEU A 71 6.96 7.68 10.42
N GLN A 72 6.29 6.56 10.08
CA GLN A 72 5.44 5.83 11.01
C GLN A 72 5.83 4.36 11.06
N PHE A 73 5.62 3.73 12.21
CA PHE A 73 5.98 2.32 12.43
C PHE A 73 5.25 1.39 11.44
N TYR A 74 3.95 1.63 11.21
CA TYR A 74 3.19 0.93 10.15
C TYR A 74 3.87 1.04 8.78
N ALA A 75 4.25 2.25 8.38
CA ALA A 75 4.93 2.49 7.11
C ALA A 75 6.26 1.72 7.02
N ALA A 76 7.02 1.69 8.11
CA ALA A 76 8.27 0.93 8.20
C ALA A 76 8.04 -0.57 8.02
N THR A 77 7.01 -1.16 8.65
CA THR A 77 6.71 -2.59 8.45
C THR A 77 6.26 -2.91 7.03
N LYS A 78 5.48 -2.05 6.40
CA LYS A 78 5.06 -2.24 4.99
C LYS A 78 6.23 -2.09 4.02
N ARG A 79 7.12 -1.11 4.24
CA ARG A 79 8.36 -0.97 3.48
C ARG A 79 9.30 -2.15 3.69
N GLY A 80 9.38 -2.68 4.92
CA GLY A 80 10.08 -3.92 5.23
C GLY A 80 9.54 -5.10 4.41
N GLY A 81 8.22 -5.21 4.26
CA GLY A 81 7.59 -6.20 3.38
C GLY A 81 7.98 -6.06 1.91
N GLU A 82 8.10 -4.83 1.38
CA GLU A 82 8.63 -4.62 0.02
C GLU A 82 10.05 -5.17 -0.10
N ALA A 83 10.93 -4.91 0.88
CA ALA A 83 12.31 -5.40 0.88
C ALA A 83 12.38 -6.94 1.02
N LEU A 84 11.57 -7.53 1.90
CA LEU A 84 11.48 -8.99 2.05
C LEU A 84 11.04 -9.65 0.74
N SER A 85 9.99 -9.12 0.10
CA SER A 85 9.48 -9.68 -1.17
C SER A 85 10.50 -9.54 -2.30
N HIS A 86 11.27 -8.43 -2.36
CA HIS A 86 12.34 -8.27 -3.33
C HIS A 86 13.45 -9.33 -3.13
N SER A 87 13.83 -9.60 -1.87
CA SER A 87 14.81 -10.62 -1.56
C SER A 87 14.35 -12.01 -2.02
N TYR A 88 13.08 -12.36 -1.79
CA TYR A 88 12.50 -13.62 -2.26
C TYR A 88 12.41 -13.70 -3.78
N ALA A 89 12.07 -12.60 -4.43
CA ALA A 89 12.10 -12.54 -5.89
C ALA A 89 13.51 -12.79 -6.44
N ALA A 90 14.54 -12.20 -5.83
CA ALA A 90 15.92 -12.37 -6.25
C ALA A 90 16.46 -13.79 -5.96
N LEU A 91 16.20 -14.34 -4.78
CA LEU A 91 16.75 -15.63 -4.36
C LEU A 91 16.00 -16.83 -4.95
N PHE A 92 14.70 -16.72 -5.09
CA PHE A 92 13.83 -17.86 -5.43
C PHE A 92 13.01 -17.64 -6.69
N SER A 93 13.30 -16.55 -7.43
CA SER A 93 12.58 -16.20 -8.67
C SER A 93 11.05 -16.12 -8.46
N LEU A 94 10.59 -15.63 -7.28
CA LEU A 94 9.19 -15.43 -6.98
C LEU A 94 8.70 -14.11 -7.60
N PRO A 95 7.94 -14.13 -8.73
CA PRO A 95 7.49 -12.90 -9.35
C PRO A 95 6.57 -12.12 -8.41
N THR A 96 6.92 -10.87 -8.11
CA THR A 96 6.17 -10.09 -7.11
C THR A 96 5.88 -8.67 -7.59
N THR A 97 4.62 -8.26 -7.48
CA THR A 97 4.18 -6.87 -7.66
C THR A 97 3.72 -6.30 -6.33
N CYS A 98 4.38 -5.25 -5.86
CA CYS A 98 3.97 -4.49 -4.68
C CYS A 98 3.08 -3.33 -5.09
N LEU A 99 1.91 -3.17 -4.46
CA LEU A 99 0.96 -2.09 -4.72
C LEU A 99 0.98 -1.09 -3.57
N ARG A 100 1.45 0.13 -3.81
CA ARG A 100 1.34 1.22 -2.85
C ARG A 100 -0.04 1.85 -2.97
N PHE A 101 -0.97 1.38 -2.15
CA PHE A 101 -2.31 1.95 -2.06
C PHE A 101 -2.27 3.34 -1.45
N PHE A 102 -2.99 4.27 -2.06
CA PHE A 102 -3.27 5.59 -1.51
C PHE A 102 -4.52 5.53 -0.62
N THR A 103 -5.30 6.60 -0.53
CA THR A 103 -6.46 6.62 0.36
C THR A 103 -7.66 5.96 -0.32
N VAL A 104 -7.78 4.64 -0.15
CA VAL A 104 -8.89 3.88 -0.71
C VAL A 104 -10.17 4.15 0.09
N TYR A 105 -11.27 4.40 -0.61
CA TYR A 105 -12.59 4.60 -0.02
C TYR A 105 -13.67 3.83 -0.80
N GLY A 106 -14.84 3.65 -0.18
CA GLY A 106 -15.99 2.99 -0.81
C GLY A 106 -16.68 2.02 0.14
N PRO A 107 -17.60 1.19 -0.39
CA PRO A 107 -18.31 0.19 0.40
C PRO A 107 -17.35 -0.72 1.18
N TRP A 108 -17.75 -1.08 2.40
CA TRP A 108 -16.96 -1.90 3.34
C TRP A 108 -15.64 -1.26 3.77
N GLY A 109 -15.50 0.06 3.61
CA GLY A 109 -14.35 0.81 4.09
C GLY A 109 -14.16 0.66 5.60
N ARG A 110 -12.93 0.84 6.06
CA ARG A 110 -12.61 0.77 7.50
C ARG A 110 -13.28 1.92 8.25
N PRO A 111 -13.93 1.64 9.40
CA PRO A 111 -14.68 2.66 10.16
C PRO A 111 -13.79 3.75 10.77
N ASP A 112 -12.49 3.50 10.93
CA ASP A 112 -11.52 4.47 11.45
C ASP A 112 -10.96 5.45 10.40
N MET A 113 -11.34 5.29 9.12
CA MET A 113 -10.95 6.20 8.04
C MET A 113 -11.79 7.48 8.03
N ALA A 114 -11.18 8.59 7.62
CA ALA A 114 -11.80 9.92 7.66
C ALA A 114 -13.15 9.97 6.94
N ALA A 115 -13.26 9.37 5.76
CA ALA A 115 -14.50 9.38 4.97
C ALA A 115 -15.69 8.81 5.77
N LEU A 116 -15.54 7.64 6.40
CA LEU A 116 -16.60 7.03 7.18
C LEU A 116 -16.83 7.74 8.52
N LYS A 117 -15.76 8.19 9.19
CA LYS A 117 -15.90 8.98 10.43
C LYS A 117 -16.67 10.27 10.21
N PHE A 118 -16.38 10.98 9.12
CA PHE A 118 -17.08 12.22 8.80
C PHE A 118 -18.54 11.96 8.42
N ALA A 119 -18.79 10.98 7.55
CA ALA A 119 -20.13 10.60 7.16
C ALA A 119 -21.00 10.21 8.38
N ASP A 120 -20.45 9.38 9.28
CA ASP A 120 -21.14 8.98 10.50
C ASP A 120 -21.38 10.15 11.46
N ALA A 121 -20.40 11.01 11.67
CA ALA A 121 -20.54 12.18 12.51
C ALA A 121 -21.60 13.16 11.97
N ILE A 122 -21.57 13.43 10.67
CA ILE A 122 -22.54 14.31 10.00
C ILE A 122 -23.96 13.71 10.09
N ALA A 123 -24.13 12.42 9.80
CA ALA A 123 -25.42 11.75 9.86
C ALA A 123 -26.06 11.78 11.25
N HIS A 124 -25.25 11.88 12.31
CA HIS A 124 -25.72 11.94 13.72
C HIS A 124 -25.62 13.34 14.32
N GLY A 125 -25.38 14.39 13.52
CA GLY A 125 -25.28 15.77 14.02
C GLY A 125 -24.11 16.00 14.97
N ARG A 126 -23.07 15.19 14.91
CA ARG A 126 -21.85 15.32 15.73
C ARG A 126 -20.79 16.16 15.04
N ALA A 127 -19.98 16.87 15.84
CA ALA A 127 -18.84 17.60 15.33
C ALA A 127 -17.79 16.64 14.73
N ILE A 128 -17.19 17.02 13.61
CA ILE A 128 -16.06 16.32 13.02
C ILE A 128 -14.73 16.89 13.52
N GLU A 129 -13.76 16.00 13.79
CA GLU A 129 -12.41 16.41 14.15
C GLU A 129 -11.54 16.58 12.91
N VAL A 130 -11.19 17.83 12.61
CA VAL A 130 -10.33 18.16 11.47
C VAL A 130 -8.90 18.40 11.94
N TYR A 131 -7.98 17.52 11.58
CA TYR A 131 -6.56 17.63 11.93
C TYR A 131 -5.82 18.57 10.98
N GLY A 132 -4.76 19.23 11.52
CA GLY A 132 -3.90 20.10 10.72
C GLY A 132 -4.65 21.30 10.11
N HIS A 133 -5.72 21.76 10.76
CA HIS A 133 -6.58 22.87 10.27
C HIS A 133 -7.13 22.65 8.85
N GLY A 134 -7.32 21.39 8.43
CA GLY A 134 -7.81 21.06 7.10
C GLY A 134 -6.79 21.24 5.96
N ARG A 135 -5.58 21.70 6.25
CA ARG A 135 -4.54 22.00 5.23
C ARG A 135 -3.86 20.77 4.65
N MET A 136 -4.54 19.63 4.66
CA MET A 136 -4.04 18.38 4.09
C MET A 136 -4.72 18.10 2.75
N SER A 137 -3.95 17.55 1.83
CA SER A 137 -4.49 16.97 0.59
C SER A 137 -4.32 15.46 0.62
N ARG A 138 -5.26 14.74 0.04
CA ARG A 138 -5.22 13.28 -0.12
C ARG A 138 -5.64 12.89 -1.52
N ASP A 139 -4.98 11.90 -2.06
CA ASP A 139 -5.48 11.21 -3.24
C ASP A 139 -6.45 10.13 -2.78
N PHE A 140 -7.73 10.32 -3.11
CA PHE A 140 -8.80 9.37 -2.81
C PHE A 140 -9.04 8.48 -4.01
N THR A 141 -8.93 7.17 -3.81
CA THR A 141 -9.12 6.16 -4.85
C THR A 141 -10.35 5.31 -4.54
N TYR A 142 -11.30 5.25 -5.46
CA TYR A 142 -12.48 4.44 -5.24
C TYR A 142 -12.14 2.95 -5.27
N VAL A 143 -12.75 2.17 -4.38
CA VAL A 143 -12.39 0.76 -4.19
C VAL A 143 -12.57 -0.10 -5.45
N ALA A 144 -13.57 0.20 -6.28
CA ALA A 144 -13.77 -0.54 -7.53
C ALA A 144 -12.63 -0.31 -8.52
N ASP A 145 -12.05 0.90 -8.58
CA ASP A 145 -10.89 1.21 -9.43
C ASP A 145 -9.64 0.45 -8.94
N VAL A 146 -9.49 0.33 -7.62
CA VAL A 146 -8.41 -0.48 -7.03
C VAL A 146 -8.57 -1.95 -7.38
N VAL A 147 -9.79 -2.49 -7.28
CA VAL A 147 -10.10 -3.89 -7.64
C VAL A 147 -9.83 -4.13 -9.12
N GLU A 148 -10.25 -3.22 -9.99
CA GLU A 148 -9.98 -3.30 -11.42
C GLU A 148 -8.47 -3.29 -11.72
N ALA A 149 -7.72 -2.38 -11.10
CA ALA A 149 -6.27 -2.30 -11.25
C ALA A 149 -5.59 -3.61 -10.80
N VAL A 150 -5.96 -4.13 -9.63
CA VAL A 150 -5.46 -5.43 -9.13
C VAL A 150 -5.77 -6.54 -10.14
N THR A 151 -7.01 -6.61 -10.61
CA THR A 151 -7.46 -7.67 -11.54
C THR A 151 -6.66 -7.65 -12.85
N ARG A 152 -6.42 -6.45 -13.40
CA ARG A 152 -5.62 -6.28 -14.62
C ARG A 152 -4.14 -6.64 -14.43
N LEU A 153 -3.61 -6.50 -13.21
CA LEU A 153 -2.22 -6.84 -12.90
C LEU A 153 -1.99 -8.35 -12.72
N LEU A 154 -3.03 -9.15 -12.43
CA LEU A 154 -2.86 -10.58 -12.16
C LEU A 154 -2.14 -11.34 -13.28
N PRO A 155 -2.44 -11.13 -14.58
CA PRO A 155 -1.72 -11.80 -15.68
C PRO A 155 -0.35 -11.18 -15.98
N LEU A 156 0.00 -10.04 -15.39
CA LEU A 156 1.20 -9.26 -15.70
C LEU A 156 2.31 -9.48 -14.65
N ALA A 157 2.64 -10.75 -14.39
CA ALA A 157 3.74 -11.07 -13.49
C ALA A 157 5.07 -10.44 -13.98
N PRO A 158 5.92 -9.91 -13.09
CA PRO A 158 7.25 -9.44 -13.48
C PRO A 158 8.08 -10.58 -14.08
N THR A 159 8.61 -10.40 -15.28
CA THR A 159 9.32 -11.46 -16.01
C THR A 159 10.80 -11.16 -16.28
N GLY A 160 11.36 -10.12 -15.66
CA GLY A 160 12.75 -9.68 -15.90
C GLY A 160 12.90 -8.77 -17.12
N GLN A 161 11.83 -8.50 -17.87
CA GLN A 161 11.79 -7.49 -18.92
C GLN A 161 10.73 -6.42 -18.60
N PRO A 162 11.10 -5.12 -18.71
CA PRO A 162 10.15 -4.05 -18.49
C PRO A 162 9.04 -4.07 -19.55
N VAL A 163 7.80 -3.81 -19.13
CA VAL A 163 6.64 -3.74 -20.03
C VAL A 163 6.50 -2.39 -20.73
N HIS A 164 7.16 -1.35 -20.23
CA HIS A 164 7.25 -0.02 -20.82
C HIS A 164 8.45 0.76 -20.24
N ALA A 165 8.78 1.91 -20.82
CA ALA A 165 9.96 2.71 -20.47
C ALA A 165 9.96 3.25 -19.01
N HIS A 166 8.80 3.33 -18.38
CA HIS A 166 8.65 3.78 -16.98
C HIS A 166 8.30 2.63 -16.03
N ASP A 167 8.51 1.37 -16.45
CA ASP A 167 8.32 0.23 -15.56
C ASP A 167 9.29 0.32 -14.37
N THR A 168 8.81 -0.01 -13.20
CA THR A 168 9.59 -0.05 -11.95
C THR A 168 10.20 -1.42 -11.69
N LEU A 169 10.30 -2.23 -12.74
CA LEU A 169 10.94 -3.54 -12.67
C LEU A 169 12.34 -3.43 -12.09
N SER A 170 12.62 -4.23 -11.08
CA SER A 170 13.97 -4.33 -10.52
C SER A 170 14.95 -4.85 -11.56
N PRO A 171 16.15 -4.27 -11.65
CA PRO A 171 17.21 -4.79 -12.53
C PRO A 171 17.79 -6.13 -12.05
N ALA A 172 17.48 -6.54 -10.80
CA ALA A 172 18.09 -7.69 -10.15
C ALA A 172 17.09 -8.83 -9.85
N ALA A 173 15.78 -8.62 -10.05
CA ALA A 173 14.78 -9.60 -9.64
C ALA A 173 13.46 -9.42 -10.43
N PRO A 174 12.63 -10.46 -10.58
CA PRO A 174 11.28 -10.34 -11.11
C PRO A 174 10.35 -9.66 -10.09
N TRP A 175 10.60 -8.39 -9.81
CA TRP A 175 9.92 -7.60 -8.78
C TRP A 175 9.68 -6.18 -9.26
N ARG A 176 8.51 -5.65 -8.96
CA ARG A 176 8.18 -4.25 -9.21
C ARG A 176 7.32 -3.65 -8.11
N VAL A 177 7.29 -2.32 -8.04
CA VAL A 177 6.36 -1.54 -7.22
C VAL A 177 5.50 -0.65 -8.12
N VAL A 178 4.21 -0.51 -7.80
CA VAL A 178 3.25 0.30 -8.56
C VAL A 178 2.40 1.11 -7.58
N ASN A 179 2.18 2.38 -7.89
CA ASN A 179 1.20 3.20 -7.18
C ASN A 179 -0.23 2.82 -7.61
N SER A 180 -1.12 2.69 -6.64
CA SER A 180 -2.55 2.58 -6.87
C SER A 180 -3.23 3.81 -6.29
N ALA A 181 -3.45 4.81 -7.15
CA ALA A 181 -3.92 6.16 -6.81
C ALA A 181 -4.92 6.64 -7.84
N GLY A 182 -5.80 7.58 -7.44
CA GLY A 182 -6.74 8.24 -8.35
C GLY A 182 -6.08 9.27 -9.27
N GLY A 183 -4.90 9.78 -8.91
CA GLY A 183 -4.14 10.78 -9.66
C GLY A 183 -4.68 12.20 -9.52
N ALA A 184 -5.66 12.43 -8.65
CA ALA A 184 -6.29 13.72 -8.40
C ALA A 184 -6.36 14.03 -6.89
N PRO A 185 -5.31 14.63 -6.30
CA PRO A 185 -5.32 15.00 -4.89
C PRO A 185 -6.43 16.01 -4.58
N VAL A 186 -7.21 15.75 -3.54
CA VAL A 186 -8.29 16.62 -3.05
C VAL A 186 -7.87 17.23 -1.72
N ALA A 187 -8.05 18.55 -1.58
CA ALA A 187 -7.86 19.22 -0.31
C ALA A 187 -8.95 18.79 0.69
N LEU A 188 -8.58 18.65 1.98
CA LEU A 188 -9.48 18.10 2.97
C LEU A 188 -10.70 19.01 3.23
N ASP A 189 -10.52 20.32 3.14
CA ASP A 189 -11.61 21.31 3.26
C ASP A 189 -12.64 21.22 2.13
N LEU A 190 -12.21 20.78 0.94
CA LEU A 190 -13.12 20.53 -0.19
C LEU A 190 -13.79 19.14 -0.09
N PHE A 191 -13.16 18.21 0.64
CA PHE A 191 -13.68 16.86 0.83
C PHE A 191 -14.80 16.82 1.89
N ILE A 192 -14.79 17.74 2.87
CA ILE A 192 -15.78 17.88 3.94
C ILE A 192 -17.01 18.62 3.47
#